data_f10e3c3502ab6f9af9a000b7163802a2
#
_entry.id   f10e3c3502ab6f9af9a000b7163802a2
#
_cell.length_a   1.000
_cell.length_b   1.000
_cell.length_c   1.000
_cell.angle_alpha   90.00
_cell.angle_beta   90.00
_cell.angle_gamma   90.00
#
_symmetry.space_group_name_H-M   'P 1'
#
loop_
_entity.id
_entity.type
_entity.pdbx_description
1 polymer ?
#
loop_
_entity_poly.entity_id
_entity_poly.type
_entity_poly.pdbx_seq_one_letter_code
_entity_poly.pdbx_strand_id
1 'polypeptide(L)'
;MFLQHMMGILYHPKSEWGMIRKEHYSTFHIFLAQISILAAIPAVSLFIGTTQIGWSIAGSEYVKLEVGSALMAGIAFYFAMWVAVGVIAYAIHWMEKTYGGQVSFDECMVLTTFTATPLFLAGLSGLYPMLWFNVSVGMIALCYTVYLLYTGVPIIMQIPEDRGFFFSTSILTVGLCVLVGLIATTVVLWGTFLPLSYSAY
;
A
#
# COMPACT_ATOMS: atom_id res chain seq x y z
N MET A 1 -19.39 -4.64 6.25
CA MET A 1 -19.06 -3.20 6.26
C MET A 1 -17.74 -2.92 5.56
N PHE A 2 -16.56 -3.31 6.07
CA PHE A 2 -15.27 -2.98 5.45
C PHE A 2 -15.12 -3.34 3.94
N LEU A 3 -15.44 -4.58 3.56
CA LEU A 3 -15.37 -5.00 2.15
C LEU A 3 -16.31 -4.21 1.23
N GLN A 4 -17.45 -3.75 1.74
CA GLN A 4 -18.39 -2.91 1.00
C GLN A 4 -17.77 -1.52 0.73
N HIS A 5 -17.14 -0.90 1.76
CA HIS A 5 -16.44 0.38 1.60
C HIS A 5 -15.24 0.26 0.69
N MET A 6 -14.52 -0.86 0.76
CA MET A 6 -13.39 -1.15 -0.12
C MET A 6 -13.81 -1.21 -1.60
N MET A 7 -14.93 -1.86 -1.88
CA MET A 7 -15.51 -1.88 -3.22
C MET A 7 -16.14 -0.52 -3.58
N GLY A 8 -16.84 0.11 -2.64
CA GLY A 8 -17.45 1.43 -2.82
C GLY A 8 -16.42 2.51 -3.20
N ILE A 9 -15.25 2.52 -2.54
CA ILE A 9 -14.21 3.51 -2.81
C ILE A 9 -13.59 3.34 -4.21
N LEU A 10 -13.65 2.12 -4.79
CA LEU A 10 -13.18 1.87 -6.15
C LEU A 10 -14.19 2.31 -7.22
N TYR A 11 -15.49 2.38 -6.91
CA TYR A 11 -16.52 2.74 -7.90
C TYR A 11 -17.10 4.15 -7.69
N HIS A 12 -17.27 4.57 -6.44
CA HIS A 12 -17.92 5.84 -6.06
C HIS A 12 -17.15 6.58 -4.95
N PRO A 13 -15.88 6.96 -5.16
CA PRO A 13 -14.99 7.43 -4.09
C PRO A 13 -15.52 8.65 -3.32
N LYS A 14 -16.10 9.64 -4.00
CA LYS A 14 -16.58 10.87 -3.31
C LYS A 14 -17.70 10.60 -2.32
N SER A 15 -18.66 9.77 -2.67
CA SER A 15 -19.77 9.40 -1.76
C SER A 15 -19.27 8.50 -0.65
N GLU A 16 -18.35 7.60 -0.97
CA GLU A 16 -17.81 6.63 -0.04
C GLU A 16 -16.96 7.29 1.06
N TRP A 17 -16.12 8.26 0.72
CA TRP A 17 -15.38 9.05 1.71
C TRP A 17 -16.30 9.72 2.72
N GLY A 18 -17.47 10.21 2.28
CA GLY A 18 -18.47 10.78 3.16
C GLY A 18 -19.13 9.76 4.11
N MET A 19 -19.26 8.51 3.69
CA MET A 19 -19.78 7.41 4.53
C MET A 19 -18.72 6.92 5.50
N ILE A 20 -17.51 6.64 5.02
CA ILE A 20 -16.36 6.23 5.84
C ILE A 20 -16.11 7.20 6.99
N ARG A 21 -16.19 8.52 6.72
CA ARG A 21 -16.00 9.54 7.75
C ARG A 21 -17.03 9.48 8.87
N LYS A 22 -18.28 9.07 8.58
CA LYS A 22 -19.35 8.96 9.60
C LYS A 22 -19.17 7.75 10.50
N GLU A 23 -18.41 6.77 10.08
CA GLU A 23 -18.09 5.59 10.85
C GLU A 23 -16.85 5.88 11.71
N HIS A 24 -16.98 5.82 13.03
CA HIS A 24 -15.89 6.00 13.96
C HIS A 24 -15.07 4.69 14.05
N TYR A 25 -14.05 4.56 13.23
CA TYR A 25 -13.13 3.42 13.28
C TYR A 25 -12.07 3.60 14.38
N SER A 26 -11.84 2.56 15.17
CA SER A 26 -10.71 2.49 16.08
C SER A 26 -9.46 2.05 15.34
N THR A 27 -8.31 2.67 15.63
CA THR A 27 -6.99 2.31 15.07
C THR A 27 -6.71 0.82 15.18
N PHE A 28 -7.04 0.20 16.30
CA PHE A 28 -6.84 -1.22 16.54
C PHE A 28 -7.62 -2.10 15.55
N HIS A 29 -8.88 -1.77 15.25
CA HIS A 29 -9.69 -2.49 14.27
C HIS A 29 -9.16 -2.31 12.84
N ILE A 30 -8.68 -1.10 12.50
CA ILE A 30 -8.11 -0.81 11.19
C ILE A 30 -6.84 -1.64 10.98
N PHE A 31 -5.93 -1.65 11.96
CA PHE A 31 -4.70 -2.43 11.88
C PHE A 31 -4.97 -3.93 11.79
N LEU A 32 -5.74 -4.48 12.71
CA LEU A 32 -5.91 -5.93 12.78
C LEU A 32 -6.79 -6.50 11.67
N ALA A 33 -7.90 -5.84 11.35
CA ALA A 33 -8.85 -6.40 10.39
C ALA A 33 -8.55 -5.98 8.94
N GLN A 34 -8.21 -4.71 8.71
CA GLN A 34 -8.10 -4.14 7.37
C GLN A 34 -6.69 -4.29 6.79
N ILE A 35 -5.69 -3.76 7.48
CA ILE A 35 -4.30 -3.78 6.97
C ILE A 35 -3.76 -5.19 6.92
N SER A 36 -4.09 -6.04 7.91
CA SER A 36 -3.64 -7.44 7.93
C SER A 36 -4.12 -8.22 6.71
N ILE A 37 -5.40 -8.08 6.37
CA ILE A 37 -5.98 -8.76 5.21
C ILE A 37 -5.41 -8.18 3.91
N LEU A 38 -5.37 -6.85 3.80
CA LEU A 38 -4.88 -6.19 2.59
C LEU A 38 -3.40 -6.47 2.34
N ALA A 39 -2.55 -6.40 3.37
CA ALA A 39 -1.12 -6.67 3.25
C ALA A 39 -0.80 -8.14 2.95
N ALA A 40 -1.69 -9.07 3.35
CA ALA A 40 -1.53 -10.48 3.01
C ALA A 40 -1.68 -10.74 1.50
N ILE A 41 -2.49 -9.95 0.78
CA ILE A 41 -2.72 -10.12 -0.65
C ILE A 41 -1.41 -10.08 -1.45
N PRO A 42 -0.62 -8.99 -1.43
CA PRO A 42 0.63 -8.94 -2.19
C PRO A 42 1.70 -9.90 -1.65
N ALA A 43 1.77 -10.12 -0.33
CA ALA A 43 2.75 -11.03 0.26
C ALA A 43 2.53 -12.49 -0.19
N VAL A 44 1.28 -12.96 -0.13
CA VAL A 44 0.92 -14.33 -0.57
C VAL A 44 1.06 -14.46 -2.09
N SER A 45 0.62 -13.45 -2.85
CA SER A 45 0.74 -13.45 -4.31
C SER A 45 2.19 -13.51 -4.77
N LEU A 46 3.07 -12.74 -4.14
CA LEU A 46 4.50 -12.76 -4.41
C LEU A 46 5.11 -14.12 -4.08
N PHE A 47 4.78 -14.69 -2.92
CA PHE A 47 5.26 -16.02 -2.52
C PHE A 47 4.86 -17.10 -3.55
N ILE A 48 3.59 -17.16 -3.94
CA ILE A 48 3.09 -18.14 -4.91
C ILE A 48 3.75 -17.89 -6.27
N GLY A 49 3.77 -16.65 -6.74
CA GLY A 49 4.33 -16.31 -8.04
C GLY A 49 5.81 -16.66 -8.17
N THR A 50 6.62 -16.33 -7.17
CA THR A 50 8.07 -16.58 -7.20
C THR A 50 8.47 -18.02 -6.99
N THR A 51 7.66 -18.83 -6.26
CA THR A 51 7.95 -20.25 -6.00
C THR A 51 7.37 -21.17 -7.05
N GLN A 52 6.16 -20.91 -7.55
CA GLN A 52 5.47 -21.81 -8.47
C GLN A 52 5.74 -21.47 -9.94
N ILE A 53 5.65 -20.19 -10.31
CA ILE A 53 5.79 -19.75 -11.69
C ILE A 53 7.24 -19.38 -12.00
N GLY A 54 7.88 -18.61 -11.13
CA GLY A 54 9.25 -18.12 -11.30
C GLY A 54 9.30 -16.71 -11.86
N TRP A 55 10.41 -16.02 -11.64
CA TRP A 55 10.69 -14.66 -12.07
C TRP A 55 11.15 -14.59 -13.53
N SER A 56 10.63 -13.62 -14.27
CA SER A 56 11.16 -13.28 -15.58
C SER A 56 11.23 -11.76 -15.76
N ILE A 57 12.34 -11.26 -16.29
CA ILE A 57 12.52 -9.82 -16.55
C ILE A 57 11.88 -9.43 -17.90
N ALA A 58 12.08 -10.24 -18.93
CA ALA A 58 11.63 -9.92 -20.29
C ALA A 58 11.10 -11.14 -21.06
N GLY A 59 10.52 -12.13 -20.39
CA GLY A 59 10.10 -13.39 -21.03
C GLY A 59 11.26 -14.33 -21.35
N SER A 60 12.47 -14.06 -20.84
CA SER A 60 13.61 -14.95 -20.85
C SER A 60 13.42 -16.08 -19.81
N GLU A 61 14.47 -16.77 -19.46
CA GLU A 61 14.42 -17.88 -18.48
C GLU A 61 13.70 -17.48 -17.18
N TYR A 62 12.82 -18.37 -16.70
CA TYR A 62 12.12 -18.21 -15.43
C TYR A 62 12.99 -18.76 -14.30
N VAL A 63 13.33 -17.91 -13.34
CA VAL A 63 14.11 -18.30 -12.16
C VAL A 63 13.18 -18.41 -10.97
N LYS A 64 13.17 -19.56 -10.30
CA LYS A 64 12.37 -19.79 -9.09
C LYS A 64 13.19 -19.54 -7.84
N LEU A 65 12.55 -18.94 -6.84
CA LEU A 65 13.11 -18.81 -5.51
C LEU A 65 12.92 -20.10 -4.71
N GLU A 66 13.89 -20.42 -3.89
CA GLU A 66 13.74 -21.47 -2.88
C GLU A 66 12.62 -21.10 -1.89
N VAL A 67 11.81 -22.07 -1.50
CA VAL A 67 10.63 -21.88 -0.64
C VAL A 67 10.98 -21.15 0.66
N GLY A 68 12.12 -21.48 1.28
CA GLY A 68 12.59 -20.82 2.51
C GLY A 68 12.86 -19.33 2.32
N SER A 69 13.59 -18.98 1.26
CA SER A 69 13.91 -17.61 0.91
C SER A 69 12.65 -16.81 0.52
N ALA A 70 11.75 -17.41 -0.26
CA ALA A 70 10.49 -16.79 -0.66
C ALA A 70 9.56 -16.53 0.54
N LEU A 71 9.50 -17.47 1.50
CA LEU A 71 8.71 -17.30 2.72
C LEU A 71 9.25 -16.15 3.58
N MET A 72 10.56 -16.12 3.79
CA MET A 72 11.21 -15.04 4.57
C MET A 72 10.99 -13.67 3.90
N ALA A 73 11.13 -13.61 2.58
CA ALA A 73 10.84 -12.40 1.80
C ALA A 73 9.39 -11.95 1.95
N GLY A 74 8.45 -12.88 1.84
CA GLY A 74 7.01 -12.60 1.99
C GLY A 74 6.64 -12.08 3.37
N ILE A 75 7.19 -12.68 4.43
CA ILE A 75 6.98 -12.22 5.82
C ILE A 75 7.57 -10.81 6.03
N ALA A 76 8.81 -10.59 5.59
CA ALA A 76 9.44 -9.28 5.70
C ALA A 76 8.66 -8.21 4.95
N PHE A 77 8.19 -8.52 3.74
CA PHE A 77 7.37 -7.62 2.94
C PHE A 77 6.02 -7.33 3.58
N TYR A 78 5.36 -8.33 4.17
CA TYR A 78 4.12 -8.17 4.92
C TYR A 78 4.27 -7.15 6.05
N PHE A 79 5.28 -7.31 6.91
CA PHE A 79 5.52 -6.37 8.01
C PHE A 79 5.98 -5.00 7.52
N ALA A 80 6.75 -4.93 6.45
CA ALA A 80 7.16 -3.66 5.84
C ALA A 80 5.96 -2.82 5.39
N MET A 81 4.92 -3.45 4.83
CA MET A 81 3.68 -2.77 4.47
C MET A 81 2.91 -2.23 5.69
N TRP A 82 2.90 -2.96 6.80
CA TRP A 82 2.32 -2.47 8.06
C TRP A 82 3.03 -1.20 8.56
N VAL A 83 4.36 -1.26 8.57
CA VAL A 83 5.20 -0.13 8.97
C VAL A 83 4.97 1.06 8.04
N ALA A 84 4.92 0.83 6.74
CA ALA A 84 4.71 1.89 5.74
C ALA A 84 3.39 2.64 5.95
N VAL A 85 2.27 1.91 6.14
CA VAL A 85 0.96 2.52 6.41
C VAL A 85 0.99 3.32 7.71
N GLY A 86 1.58 2.75 8.78
CA GLY A 86 1.73 3.45 10.06
C GLY A 86 2.56 4.73 9.97
N VAL A 87 3.69 4.68 9.24
CA VAL A 87 4.57 5.85 9.04
C VAL A 87 3.86 6.94 8.25
N ILE A 88 3.13 6.59 7.18
CA ILE A 88 2.37 7.57 6.40
C ILE A 88 1.26 8.19 7.24
N ALA A 89 0.49 7.39 7.98
CA ALA A 89 -0.58 7.89 8.84
C ALA A 89 -0.04 8.83 9.95
N TYR A 90 1.11 8.46 10.54
CA TYR A 90 1.79 9.30 11.52
C TYR A 90 2.26 10.63 10.91
N ALA A 91 2.83 10.59 9.71
CA ALA A 91 3.25 11.79 9.00
C ALA A 91 2.06 12.71 8.67
N ILE A 92 0.92 12.14 8.25
CA ILE A 92 -0.32 12.88 8.02
C ILE A 92 -0.77 13.57 9.31
N HIS A 93 -0.83 12.83 10.42
CA HIS A 93 -1.22 13.37 11.71
C HIS A 93 -0.28 14.47 12.23
N TRP A 94 1.03 14.34 11.94
CA TRP A 94 2.01 15.36 12.29
C TRP A 94 1.83 16.64 11.45
N MET A 95 1.51 16.51 10.16
CA MET A 95 1.36 17.62 9.25
C MET A 95 -0.01 18.30 9.31
N GLU A 96 -1.07 17.62 9.77
CA GLU A 96 -2.46 18.09 9.68
C GLU A 96 -2.68 19.49 10.25
N LYS A 97 -2.05 19.79 11.39
CA LYS A 97 -2.16 21.09 12.07
C LYS A 97 -1.68 22.24 11.20
N THR A 98 -0.65 22.02 10.39
CA THR A 98 -0.10 23.03 9.46
C THR A 98 -1.11 23.41 8.39
N TYR A 99 -1.96 22.47 7.96
CA TYR A 99 -2.97 22.69 6.92
C TYR A 99 -4.35 23.02 7.48
N GLY A 100 -4.47 23.14 8.81
CA GLY A 100 -5.71 23.51 9.51
C GLY A 100 -6.67 22.35 9.74
N GLY A 101 -6.18 21.13 9.66
CA GLY A 101 -6.90 19.92 10.07
C GLY A 101 -6.98 19.83 11.62
N GLN A 102 -8.03 19.17 12.12
CA GLN A 102 -8.21 18.86 13.53
C GLN A 102 -8.80 17.45 13.62
N VAL A 103 -8.04 16.47 13.16
CA VAL A 103 -8.48 15.07 13.07
C VAL A 103 -7.68 14.18 14.00
N SER A 104 -8.29 13.09 14.41
CA SER A 104 -7.63 12.10 15.25
C SER A 104 -6.63 11.27 14.43
N PHE A 105 -5.70 10.62 15.11
CA PHE A 105 -4.81 9.64 14.48
C PHE A 105 -5.58 8.51 13.80
N ASP A 106 -6.74 8.12 14.36
CA ASP A 106 -7.62 7.10 13.79
C ASP A 106 -8.11 7.49 12.40
N GLU A 107 -8.51 8.75 12.20
CA GLU A 107 -8.94 9.27 10.90
C GLU A 107 -7.79 9.33 9.89
N CYS A 108 -6.57 9.64 10.34
CA CYS A 108 -5.37 9.57 9.50
C CYS A 108 -5.08 8.12 9.07
N MET A 109 -5.26 7.14 9.96
CA MET A 109 -5.13 5.73 9.65
C MET A 109 -6.20 5.25 8.66
N VAL A 110 -7.46 5.68 8.83
CA VAL A 110 -8.56 5.41 7.90
C VAL A 110 -8.19 5.93 6.51
N LEU A 111 -7.83 7.21 6.40
CA LEU A 111 -7.45 7.82 5.13
C LEU A 111 -6.32 7.03 4.45
N THR A 112 -5.26 6.72 5.18
CA THR A 112 -4.09 6.01 4.63
C THR A 112 -4.46 4.61 4.15
N THR A 113 -5.21 3.85 4.94
CA THR A 113 -5.58 2.46 4.63
C THR A 113 -6.47 2.37 3.39
N PHE A 114 -7.52 3.19 3.33
CA PHE A 114 -8.42 3.18 2.18
C PHE A 114 -7.75 3.75 0.92
N THR A 115 -6.90 4.76 1.05
CA THR A 115 -6.12 5.30 -0.07
C THR A 115 -5.13 4.28 -0.63
N ALA A 116 -4.53 3.44 0.23
CA ALA A 116 -3.59 2.40 -0.19
C ALA A 116 -4.27 1.14 -0.77
N THR A 117 -5.59 1.01 -0.66
CA THR A 117 -6.33 -0.18 -1.12
C THR A 117 -6.00 -0.58 -2.57
N PRO A 118 -5.96 0.33 -3.57
CA PRO A 118 -5.64 -0.05 -4.95
C PRO A 118 -4.23 -0.66 -5.08
N LEU A 119 -3.26 -0.16 -4.32
CA LEU A 119 -1.88 -0.69 -4.31
C LEU A 119 -1.82 -2.10 -3.74
N PHE A 120 -2.55 -2.37 -2.66
CA PHE A 120 -2.64 -3.71 -2.10
C PHE A 120 -3.31 -4.70 -3.06
N LEU A 121 -4.40 -4.28 -3.73
CA LEU A 121 -5.08 -5.11 -4.72
C LEU A 121 -4.22 -5.35 -5.97
N ALA A 122 -3.45 -4.35 -6.39
CA ALA A 122 -2.48 -4.50 -7.47
C ALA A 122 -1.43 -5.57 -7.16
N GLY A 123 -1.17 -5.85 -5.87
CA GLY A 123 -0.31 -6.94 -5.43
C GLY A 123 -0.74 -8.33 -5.93
N LEU A 124 -2.00 -8.52 -6.33
CA LEU A 124 -2.45 -9.75 -7.00
C LEU A 124 -1.68 -10.03 -8.30
N SER A 125 -1.15 -9.00 -8.96
CA SER A 125 -0.31 -9.18 -10.15
C SER A 125 0.98 -9.95 -9.85
N GLY A 126 1.40 -10.02 -8.57
CA GLY A 126 2.51 -10.85 -8.11
C GLY A 126 2.33 -12.36 -8.33
N LEU A 127 1.09 -12.82 -8.57
CA LEU A 127 0.83 -14.19 -9.02
C LEU A 127 1.44 -14.47 -10.40
N TYR A 128 1.63 -13.44 -11.21
CA TYR A 128 2.29 -13.53 -12.51
C TYR A 128 3.55 -12.64 -12.50
N PRO A 129 4.71 -13.16 -12.05
CA PRO A 129 5.88 -12.35 -11.72
C PRO A 129 6.69 -11.96 -12.97
N MET A 130 6.02 -11.35 -13.94
CA MET A 130 6.64 -10.68 -15.07
C MET A 130 6.84 -9.20 -14.74
N LEU A 131 8.07 -8.72 -14.79
CA LEU A 131 8.44 -7.37 -14.33
C LEU A 131 7.58 -6.27 -14.99
N TRP A 132 7.50 -6.25 -16.30
CA TRP A 132 6.76 -5.21 -17.03
C TRP A 132 5.26 -5.21 -16.76
N PHE A 133 4.67 -6.39 -16.57
CA PHE A 133 3.26 -6.52 -16.20
C PHE A 133 3.01 -5.92 -14.80
N ASN A 134 3.83 -6.30 -13.82
CA ASN A 134 3.71 -5.80 -12.44
C ASN A 134 3.93 -4.29 -12.36
N VAL A 135 4.91 -3.75 -13.11
CA VAL A 135 5.15 -2.30 -13.19
C VAL A 135 3.94 -1.59 -13.78
N SER A 136 3.35 -2.11 -14.86
CA SER A 136 2.18 -1.51 -15.50
C SER A 136 0.96 -1.49 -14.57
N VAL A 137 0.65 -2.61 -13.93
CA VAL A 137 -0.44 -2.71 -12.95
C VAL A 137 -0.20 -1.80 -11.75
N GLY A 138 1.03 -1.76 -11.24
CA GLY A 138 1.44 -0.88 -10.15
C GLY A 138 1.29 0.61 -10.50
N MET A 139 1.64 1.01 -11.72
CA MET A 139 1.46 2.40 -12.19
C MET A 139 -0.01 2.80 -12.26
N ILE A 140 -0.88 1.92 -12.77
CA ILE A 140 -2.34 2.17 -12.80
C ILE A 140 -2.88 2.32 -11.37
N ALA A 141 -2.50 1.41 -10.48
CA ALA A 141 -2.90 1.47 -9.09
C ALA A 141 -2.40 2.73 -8.38
N LEU A 142 -1.16 3.15 -8.66
CA LEU A 142 -0.59 4.39 -8.13
C LEU A 142 -1.37 5.63 -8.59
N CYS A 143 -1.69 5.72 -9.87
CA CYS A 143 -2.52 6.82 -10.40
C CYS A 143 -3.88 6.87 -9.69
N TYR A 144 -4.50 5.72 -9.48
CA TYR A 144 -5.77 5.65 -8.79
C TYR A 144 -5.65 6.00 -7.29
N THR A 145 -4.59 5.55 -6.63
CA THR A 145 -4.25 5.93 -5.25
C THR A 145 -4.11 7.44 -5.11
N VAL A 146 -3.41 8.09 -6.04
CA VAL A 146 -3.29 9.56 -6.07
C VAL A 146 -4.67 10.21 -6.19
N TYR A 147 -5.52 9.72 -7.10
CA TYR A 147 -6.89 10.23 -7.24
C TYR A 147 -7.70 10.08 -5.93
N LEU A 148 -7.62 8.92 -5.27
CA LEU A 148 -8.28 8.70 -3.98
C LEU A 148 -7.76 9.64 -2.89
N LEU A 149 -6.47 9.89 -2.86
CA LEU A 149 -5.85 10.82 -1.91
C LEU A 149 -6.39 12.24 -2.06
N TYR A 150 -6.37 12.77 -3.29
CA TYR A 150 -6.85 14.14 -3.55
C TYR A 150 -8.35 14.31 -3.32
N THR A 151 -9.14 13.26 -3.47
CA THR A 151 -10.59 13.28 -3.17
C THR A 151 -10.90 13.05 -1.70
N GLY A 152 -10.08 12.24 -1.01
CA GLY A 152 -10.30 11.86 0.39
C GLY A 152 -9.84 12.91 1.39
N VAL A 153 -8.69 13.54 1.16
CA VAL A 153 -8.09 14.50 2.10
C VAL A 153 -9.05 15.66 2.46
N PRO A 154 -9.67 16.39 1.53
CA PRO A 154 -10.58 17.46 1.89
C PRO A 154 -11.77 16.99 2.74
N ILE A 155 -12.29 15.79 2.42
CA ILE A 155 -13.49 15.23 3.08
C ILE A 155 -13.15 14.74 4.48
N ILE A 156 -12.09 13.94 4.64
CA ILE A 156 -11.70 13.35 5.93
C ILE A 156 -11.14 14.43 6.86
N MET A 157 -10.26 15.30 6.34
CA MET A 157 -9.60 16.35 7.14
C MET A 157 -10.48 17.60 7.37
N GLN A 158 -11.66 17.69 6.73
CA GLN A 158 -12.60 18.81 6.86
C GLN A 158 -11.97 20.16 6.53
N ILE A 159 -11.12 20.21 5.53
CA ILE A 159 -10.44 21.41 5.08
C ILE A 159 -10.95 21.85 3.69
N PRO A 160 -10.85 23.14 3.35
CA PRO A 160 -11.20 23.62 2.01
C PRO A 160 -10.39 22.92 0.93
N GLU A 161 -10.96 22.77 -0.27
CA GLU A 161 -10.33 22.05 -1.40
C GLU A 161 -8.95 22.60 -1.74
N ASP A 162 -8.76 23.94 -1.70
CA ASP A 162 -7.47 24.58 -1.97
C ASP A 162 -6.37 24.10 -1.00
N ARG A 163 -6.67 24.07 0.30
CA ARG A 163 -5.74 23.56 1.32
C ARG A 163 -5.57 22.05 1.21
N GLY A 164 -6.65 21.33 0.90
CA GLY A 164 -6.65 19.90 0.66
C GLY A 164 -5.73 19.51 -0.48
N PHE A 165 -5.66 20.29 -1.55
CA PHE A 165 -4.75 20.08 -2.66
C PHE A 165 -3.28 20.12 -2.22
N PHE A 166 -2.86 21.16 -1.51
CA PHE A 166 -1.49 21.28 -1.01
C PHE A 166 -1.16 20.20 0.01
N PHE A 167 -2.10 19.87 0.88
CA PHE A 167 -1.90 18.80 1.86
C PHE A 167 -1.76 17.43 1.18
N SER A 168 -2.61 17.11 0.22
CA SER A 168 -2.50 15.87 -0.58
C SER A 168 -1.14 15.76 -1.28
N THR A 169 -0.63 16.87 -1.82
CA THR A 169 0.69 16.91 -2.46
C THR A 169 1.81 16.60 -1.45
N SER A 170 1.71 17.15 -0.24
CA SER A 170 2.67 16.87 0.84
C SER A 170 2.63 15.40 1.26
N ILE A 171 1.42 14.84 1.43
CA ILE A 171 1.23 13.41 1.75
C ILE A 171 1.79 12.54 0.63
N LEU A 172 1.52 12.88 -0.63
CA LEU A 172 2.04 12.14 -1.78
C LEU A 172 3.57 12.13 -1.78
N THR A 173 4.20 13.28 -1.48
CA THR A 173 5.66 13.36 -1.38
C THR A 173 6.21 12.44 -0.29
N VAL A 174 5.61 12.44 0.90
CA VAL A 174 5.98 11.51 1.97
C VAL A 174 5.77 10.05 1.54
N GLY A 175 4.64 9.75 0.92
CA GLY A 175 4.33 8.40 0.41
C GLY A 175 5.36 7.91 -0.61
N LEU A 176 5.78 8.76 -1.53
CA LEU A 176 6.84 8.43 -2.50
C LEU A 176 8.20 8.24 -1.80
N CYS A 177 8.55 9.05 -0.81
CA CYS A 177 9.76 8.85 -0.02
C CYS A 177 9.74 7.51 0.73
N VAL A 178 8.61 7.15 1.32
CA VAL A 178 8.42 5.84 1.99
C VAL A 178 8.56 4.70 0.97
N LEU A 179 7.94 4.82 -0.20
CA LEU A 179 8.04 3.82 -1.27
C LEU A 179 9.49 3.62 -1.72
N VAL A 180 10.21 4.70 -2.00
CA VAL A 180 11.63 4.65 -2.38
C VAL A 180 12.48 4.06 -1.26
N GLY A 181 12.22 4.46 -0.01
CA GLY A 181 12.87 3.90 1.18
C GLY A 181 12.65 2.40 1.34
N LEU A 182 11.43 1.91 1.08
CA LEU A 182 11.11 0.47 1.09
C LEU A 182 11.87 -0.27 0.01
N ILE A 183 11.90 0.25 -1.22
CA ILE A 183 12.65 -0.36 -2.33
C ILE A 183 14.14 -0.41 -1.99
N ALA A 184 14.72 0.69 -1.52
CA ALA A 184 16.14 0.75 -1.13
C ALA A 184 16.45 -0.25 0.00
N THR A 185 15.61 -0.30 1.03
CA THR A 185 15.74 -1.25 2.15
C THR A 185 15.67 -2.69 1.65
N THR A 186 14.75 -3.00 0.73
CA THR A 186 14.62 -4.33 0.14
C THR A 186 15.89 -4.72 -0.61
N VAL A 187 16.43 -3.83 -1.45
CA VAL A 187 17.68 -4.09 -2.20
C VAL A 187 18.85 -4.35 -1.26
N VAL A 188 19.01 -3.54 -0.20
CA VAL A 188 20.08 -3.72 0.79
C VAL A 188 19.90 -5.01 1.58
N LEU A 189 18.70 -5.31 2.05
CA LEU A 189 18.39 -6.54 2.81
C LEU A 189 18.73 -7.80 2.01
N TRP A 190 18.27 -7.88 0.77
CA TRP A 190 18.47 -9.06 -0.08
C TRP A 190 19.87 -9.12 -0.67
N GLY A 191 20.50 -7.98 -0.88
CA GLY A 191 21.86 -7.93 -1.42
C GLY A 191 22.96 -8.24 -0.41
N THR A 192 22.75 -7.95 0.88
CA THR A 192 23.81 -8.03 1.89
C THR A 192 23.52 -8.93 3.08
N PHE A 193 22.29 -8.90 3.62
CA PHE A 193 21.97 -9.56 4.88
C PHE A 193 21.26 -10.90 4.71
N LEU A 194 20.43 -11.03 3.70
CA LEU A 194 19.59 -12.20 3.44
C LEU A 194 19.66 -12.57 1.95
N PRO A 195 20.79 -13.10 1.45
CA PRO A 195 20.91 -13.45 0.05
C PRO A 195 19.84 -14.48 -0.34
N LEU A 196 19.12 -14.18 -1.42
CA LEU A 196 18.08 -15.07 -1.93
C LEU A 196 18.70 -16.32 -2.53
N SER A 197 18.23 -17.48 -2.10
CA SER A 197 18.59 -18.78 -2.71
C SER A 197 17.61 -19.07 -3.85
N TYR A 198 18.17 -19.56 -4.96
CA TYR A 198 17.41 -19.96 -6.13
C TYR A 198 17.35 -21.50 -6.20
N SER A 199 16.20 -22.05 -6.60
CA SER A 199 16.11 -23.49 -6.85
C SER A 199 16.90 -23.83 -8.10
N ALA A 200 17.87 -24.72 -7.97
CA ALA A 200 18.48 -25.35 -9.14
C ALA A 200 17.43 -26.16 -9.89
N TYR A 201 17.36 -26.06 -11.21
CA TYR A 201 16.58 -26.93 -12.07
C TYR A 201 17.24 -28.30 -12.19
#